data_071c0b4a5466cae4e9d0a774446b65cb
#
_entry.id   071c0b4a5466cae4e9d0a774446b65cb
#
_cell.length_a   1.000
_cell.length_b   1.000
_cell.length_c   1.000
_cell.angle_alpha   90.00
_cell.angle_beta   90.00
_cell.angle_gamma   90.00
#
_symmetry.space_group_name_H-M   'P 1'
#
loop_
_entity.id
_entity.type
_entity.pdbx_description
1 polymer ?
#
loop_
_entity_poly.entity_id
_entity_poly.type
_entity_poly.pdbx_seq_one_letter_code
_entity_poly.pdbx_strand_id
1 'polypeptide(L)'
;MGQKKKTGVSPKTIKWIWYAAFAPFALVALMLVLTVFGVFGRMPSFEELENPRSNLATEIYSEDGKVIGTFFVQNRSYVQYADLYPSDSTLHIRLAGHEVPPIVAALIATEDVRFRTHSGIDIPSLARVAVKTLLLQNTSQGGGSTITQQLAKNLFPRDTVRNRGVVVRKAKLVTSKFKEWITALKLEYNYTKEEIAAMYLNIVEYGSNAYGIKSAAHTFFNKTPDQLNLQEAAVLVGVVNAPTRYSPVRNYDNAMARRNLVLARMAEAGAITHAERDSLSALPITLNYRPVSHNDGQATYFREMLRQVMNARPPKRRNFYTEWDYEQAVKEYENNPIYGWCHKNTKADGTPYNIYKDGLKIYTTINSTMQQYAEEAMLKQLRTVIQPKMDAQYRSTKVLFQNTSAEEREKIVRQAMRYSDRYRALKEEGRSEAEIDRIFRTPCPTRVFTYRGERDTILSPRDSILHHKRIMRAGFVAIEPQTGRVKAYVGGPNFRYFKYDMAKQGKRQIGSTIKPF
;
A
#
# COMPACT_ATOMS: atom_id res chain seq x y z
N MET A 1 81.44 13.37 18.20
CA MET A 1 80.88 12.84 16.95
C MET A 1 79.73 11.91 17.27
N GLY A 2 78.51 12.35 17.22
CA GLY A 2 77.31 11.60 17.51
C GLY A 2 76.78 10.98 16.23
N GLN A 3 76.73 9.64 16.12
CA GLN A 3 76.11 8.95 15.01
C GLN A 3 74.61 9.10 15.12
N LYS A 4 73.96 9.76 14.15
CA LYS A 4 72.51 9.76 13.92
C LYS A 4 72.10 8.33 13.54
N LYS A 5 71.42 7.61 14.44
CA LYS A 5 70.70 6.40 14.10
C LYS A 5 69.65 6.69 13.03
N LYS A 6 69.83 6.20 11.81
CA LYS A 6 68.80 6.16 10.79
C LYS A 6 67.70 5.18 11.27
N THR A 7 66.59 5.73 11.76
CA THR A 7 65.37 4.96 12.07
C THR A 7 64.63 4.64 10.76
N GLY A 8 65.17 3.75 9.97
CA GLY A 8 64.48 3.19 8.81
C GLY A 8 63.52 2.10 9.27
N VAL A 9 62.24 2.19 8.86
CA VAL A 9 61.23 1.14 9.08
C VAL A 9 61.75 -0.16 8.47
N SER A 10 61.69 -1.27 9.20
CA SER A 10 62.23 -2.54 8.70
C SER A 10 61.45 -3.03 7.48
N PRO A 11 62.07 -3.73 6.50
CA PRO A 11 61.38 -4.27 5.34
C PRO A 11 60.23 -5.23 5.70
N LYS A 12 60.30 -5.90 6.83
CA LYS A 12 59.23 -6.74 7.38
C LYS A 12 58.02 -5.90 7.81
N THR A 13 58.26 -4.78 8.49
CA THR A 13 57.20 -3.85 8.92
C THR A 13 56.49 -3.24 7.72
N ILE A 14 57.24 -2.87 6.67
CA ILE A 14 56.65 -2.35 5.41
C ILE A 14 55.75 -3.40 4.76
N LYS A 15 56.16 -4.66 4.68
CA LYS A 15 55.32 -5.77 4.17
C LYS A 15 54.04 -5.92 5.00
N TRP A 16 54.11 -5.88 6.32
CA TRP A 16 52.95 -5.99 7.18
C TRP A 16 51.99 -4.81 7.01
N ILE A 17 52.50 -3.59 6.82
CA ILE A 17 51.69 -2.41 6.51
C ILE A 17 50.92 -2.61 5.19
N TRP A 18 51.61 -3.13 4.16
CA TRP A 18 50.97 -3.44 2.87
C TRP A 18 49.91 -4.54 3.00
N TYR A 19 50.18 -5.63 3.72
CA TYR A 19 49.19 -6.67 3.98
C TYR A 19 48.00 -6.12 4.74
N ALA A 20 48.19 -5.31 5.76
CA ALA A 20 47.11 -4.67 6.51
C ALA A 20 46.29 -3.69 5.62
N ALA A 21 46.95 -2.96 4.71
CA ALA A 21 46.29 -2.06 3.79
C ALA A 21 45.47 -2.80 2.72
N PHE A 22 45.98 -3.93 2.20
CA PHE A 22 45.29 -4.69 1.14
C PHE A 22 44.27 -5.71 1.66
N ALA A 23 44.38 -6.17 2.91
CA ALA A 23 43.50 -7.17 3.51
C ALA A 23 41.99 -6.78 3.42
N PRO A 24 41.58 -5.53 3.71
CA PRO A 24 40.18 -5.13 3.55
C PRO A 24 39.66 -5.26 2.10
N PHE A 25 40.50 -4.91 1.12
CA PHE A 25 40.12 -5.01 -0.31
C PHE A 25 40.04 -6.47 -0.73
N ALA A 26 40.96 -7.32 -0.33
CA ALA A 26 40.93 -8.76 -0.57
C ALA A 26 39.69 -9.41 0.08
N LEU A 27 39.33 -8.99 1.30
CA LEU A 27 38.12 -9.46 1.97
C LEU A 27 36.85 -9.06 1.20
N VAL A 28 36.74 -7.81 0.73
CA VAL A 28 35.62 -7.34 -0.07
C VAL A 28 35.52 -8.12 -1.38
N ALA A 29 36.64 -8.32 -2.09
CA ALA A 29 36.71 -9.10 -3.31
C ALA A 29 36.25 -10.55 -3.08
N LEU A 30 36.74 -11.19 -2.01
CA LEU A 30 36.32 -12.53 -1.62
C LEU A 30 34.83 -12.61 -1.32
N MET A 31 34.29 -11.65 -0.58
CA MET A 31 32.86 -11.60 -0.27
C MET A 31 32.00 -11.41 -1.53
N LEU A 32 32.44 -10.60 -2.51
CA LEU A 32 31.78 -10.46 -3.80
C LEU A 32 31.78 -11.79 -4.56
N VAL A 33 32.93 -12.46 -4.66
CA VAL A 33 33.05 -13.77 -5.32
C VAL A 33 32.12 -14.80 -4.67
N LEU A 34 32.17 -14.95 -3.34
CA LEU A 34 31.30 -15.87 -2.61
C LEU A 34 29.80 -15.55 -2.82
N THR A 35 29.45 -14.27 -2.96
CA THR A 35 28.07 -13.85 -3.24
C THR A 35 27.64 -14.24 -4.66
N VAL A 36 28.50 -14.06 -5.66
CA VAL A 36 28.21 -14.46 -7.05
C VAL A 36 27.99 -15.97 -7.15
N PHE A 37 28.79 -16.77 -6.44
CA PHE A 37 28.62 -18.24 -6.39
C PHE A 37 27.44 -18.71 -5.51
N GLY A 38 26.65 -17.78 -4.96
CA GLY A 38 25.43 -18.12 -4.22
C GLY A 38 25.65 -18.69 -2.82
N VAL A 39 26.86 -18.60 -2.24
CA VAL A 39 27.18 -19.10 -0.87
C VAL A 39 26.27 -18.45 0.18
N PHE A 40 25.86 -17.20 -0.01
CA PHE A 40 24.95 -16.47 0.87
C PHE A 40 23.48 -16.59 0.47
N GLY A 41 23.15 -17.56 -0.42
CA GLY A 41 21.81 -17.83 -0.93
C GLY A 41 21.60 -17.35 -2.37
N ARG A 42 20.54 -17.86 -3.00
CA ARG A 42 20.23 -17.63 -4.42
C ARG A 42 20.25 -16.15 -4.80
N MET A 43 20.90 -15.85 -5.90
CA MET A 43 20.86 -14.54 -6.56
C MET A 43 19.72 -14.51 -7.58
N PRO A 44 19.09 -13.35 -7.82
CA PRO A 44 18.10 -13.22 -8.89
C PRO A 44 18.69 -13.60 -10.25
N SER A 45 17.95 -14.39 -11.03
CA SER A 45 18.28 -14.66 -12.42
C SER A 45 18.02 -13.42 -13.30
N PHE A 46 18.57 -13.38 -14.51
CA PHE A 46 18.26 -12.32 -15.46
C PHE A 46 16.78 -12.29 -15.81
N GLU A 47 16.15 -13.45 -15.98
CA GLU A 47 14.71 -13.59 -16.24
C GLU A 47 13.84 -13.03 -15.10
N GLU A 48 14.28 -13.22 -13.83
CA GLU A 48 13.60 -12.62 -12.66
C GLU A 48 13.80 -11.10 -12.60
N LEU A 49 14.85 -10.56 -13.21
CA LEU A 49 15.09 -9.12 -13.34
C LEU A 49 14.30 -8.51 -14.48
N GLU A 50 14.17 -9.21 -15.61
CA GLU A 50 13.34 -8.79 -16.76
C GLU A 50 11.86 -8.78 -16.43
N ASN A 51 11.42 -9.77 -15.64
CA ASN A 51 10.04 -9.88 -15.17
C ASN A 51 10.02 -9.85 -13.63
N PRO A 52 10.32 -8.71 -13.00
CA PRO A 52 10.26 -8.63 -11.55
C PRO A 52 8.84 -8.97 -11.13
N ARG A 53 8.68 -9.97 -10.26
CA ARG A 53 7.39 -10.37 -9.67
C ARG A 53 6.85 -9.21 -8.85
N SER A 54 6.46 -8.13 -9.54
CA SER A 54 5.74 -7.02 -8.95
C SER A 54 4.36 -7.52 -8.56
N ASN A 55 3.92 -7.23 -7.34
CA ASN A 55 2.55 -7.50 -6.93
C ASN A 55 1.61 -6.68 -7.81
N LEU A 56 1.13 -7.28 -8.89
CA LEU A 56 0.18 -6.64 -9.81
C LEU A 56 -1.21 -6.65 -9.17
N ALA A 57 -1.90 -5.54 -9.26
CA ALA A 57 -3.30 -5.48 -8.84
C ALA A 57 -4.16 -6.35 -9.76
N THR A 58 -5.05 -7.14 -9.17
CA THR A 58 -6.08 -7.85 -9.92
C THR A 58 -7.19 -6.88 -10.28
N GLU A 59 -7.56 -6.83 -11.54
CA GLU A 59 -8.61 -5.97 -12.07
C GLU A 59 -9.91 -6.76 -12.27
N ILE A 60 -11.03 -6.14 -11.90
CA ILE A 60 -12.37 -6.74 -12.05
C ILE A 60 -13.13 -5.94 -13.10
N TYR A 61 -13.52 -6.62 -14.15
CA TYR A 61 -14.19 -6.03 -15.30
C TYR A 61 -15.69 -6.34 -15.30
N SER A 62 -16.49 -5.35 -15.66
CA SER A 62 -17.89 -5.53 -16.04
C SER A 62 -18.00 -6.20 -17.41
N GLU A 63 -19.21 -6.66 -17.77
CA GLU A 63 -19.46 -7.24 -19.10
C GLU A 63 -19.24 -6.25 -20.25
N ASP A 64 -19.39 -4.96 -19.99
CA ASP A 64 -19.15 -3.85 -20.93
C ASP A 64 -17.67 -3.38 -20.92
N GLY A 65 -16.76 -4.17 -20.33
CA GLY A 65 -15.31 -3.97 -20.40
C GLY A 65 -14.75 -2.86 -19.49
N LYS A 66 -15.54 -2.27 -18.61
CA LYS A 66 -15.07 -1.25 -17.65
C LYS A 66 -14.52 -1.89 -16.38
N VAL A 67 -13.46 -1.32 -15.83
CA VAL A 67 -12.94 -1.73 -14.52
C VAL A 67 -13.87 -1.23 -13.42
N ILE A 68 -14.55 -2.15 -12.74
CA ILE A 68 -15.46 -1.85 -11.62
C ILE A 68 -14.77 -1.87 -10.26
N GLY A 69 -13.54 -2.37 -10.19
CA GLY A 69 -12.71 -2.34 -9.01
C GLY A 69 -11.46 -3.19 -9.12
N THR A 70 -10.63 -3.15 -8.07
CA THR A 70 -9.34 -3.84 -8.04
C THR A 70 -9.12 -4.54 -6.70
N PHE A 71 -8.37 -5.65 -6.72
CA PHE A 71 -7.79 -6.25 -5.52
C PHE A 71 -6.28 -6.10 -5.56
N PHE A 72 -5.69 -5.62 -4.49
CA PHE A 72 -4.24 -5.41 -4.39
C PHE A 72 -3.78 -5.55 -2.93
N VAL A 73 -2.56 -6.01 -2.72
CA VAL A 73 -1.85 -5.83 -1.45
C VAL A 73 -1.26 -4.42 -1.42
N GLN A 74 -0.78 -4.00 -2.59
CA GLN A 74 -0.16 -2.71 -2.84
C GLN A 74 -0.79 -2.16 -4.11
N ASN A 75 -1.39 -0.98 -4.03
CA ASN A 75 -1.97 -0.34 -5.22
C ASN A 75 -0.82 0.12 -6.13
N ARG A 76 -0.47 -0.71 -7.12
CA ARG A 76 0.58 -0.44 -8.10
C ARG A 76 -0.02 -0.32 -9.49
N SER A 77 0.28 0.79 -10.14
CA SER A 77 0.02 1.00 -11.56
C SER A 77 1.34 1.37 -12.22
N TYR A 78 1.70 0.70 -13.30
CA TYR A 78 2.96 0.92 -14.00
C TYR A 78 2.91 2.18 -14.86
N VAL A 79 4.02 2.92 -14.92
CA VAL A 79 4.22 4.12 -15.75
C VAL A 79 5.53 3.97 -16.50
N GLN A 80 5.54 4.26 -17.78
CA GLN A 80 6.77 4.34 -18.55
C GLN A 80 7.50 5.66 -18.26
N TYR A 81 8.80 5.72 -18.54
CA TYR A 81 9.58 6.94 -18.33
C TYR A 81 9.03 8.13 -19.12
N ALA A 82 8.58 7.89 -20.34
CA ALA A 82 7.99 8.91 -21.20
C ALA A 82 6.72 9.54 -20.60
N ASP A 83 5.93 8.76 -19.84
CA ASP A 83 4.70 9.22 -19.20
C ASP A 83 4.96 10.13 -17.97
N LEU A 84 6.22 10.31 -17.57
CA LEU A 84 6.63 11.17 -16.46
C LEU A 84 6.91 12.60 -16.89
N TYR A 85 7.02 12.86 -18.19
CA TYR A 85 7.19 14.22 -18.70
C TYR A 85 5.92 15.03 -18.51
N PRO A 86 6.05 16.31 -18.13
CA PRO A 86 4.88 17.16 -17.91
C PRO A 86 4.02 17.26 -19.18
N SER A 87 2.71 17.20 -19.00
CA SER A 87 1.74 17.56 -20.06
C SER A 87 1.83 19.05 -20.41
N ASP A 88 2.30 19.88 -19.47
CA ASP A 88 2.58 21.29 -19.67
C ASP A 88 3.97 21.48 -20.28
N SER A 89 4.02 21.85 -21.56
CA SER A 89 5.24 22.06 -22.32
C SER A 89 6.10 23.24 -21.85
N THR A 90 5.67 23.98 -20.83
CA THR A 90 6.44 25.12 -20.26
C THR A 90 7.41 24.69 -19.17
N LEU A 91 7.23 23.49 -18.58
CA LEU A 91 8.04 23.00 -17.47
C LEU A 91 9.18 22.11 -17.96
N HIS A 92 10.28 22.71 -18.38
CA HIS A 92 11.50 22.01 -18.79
C HIS A 92 12.54 22.06 -17.67
N ILE A 93 12.96 20.90 -17.17
CA ILE A 93 14.03 20.79 -16.17
C ILE A 93 15.25 20.13 -16.81
N ARG A 94 16.40 20.79 -16.70
CA ARG A 94 17.69 20.23 -17.10
C ARG A 94 18.53 19.87 -15.89
N LEU A 95 19.04 18.66 -15.86
CA LEU A 95 19.95 18.17 -14.84
C LEU A 95 21.16 17.50 -15.50
N ALA A 96 22.36 17.95 -15.17
CA ALA A 96 23.62 17.46 -15.76
C ALA A 96 23.61 17.46 -17.30
N GLY A 97 23.02 18.48 -17.94
CA GLY A 97 22.95 18.64 -19.39
C GLY A 97 21.82 17.87 -20.09
N HIS A 98 21.07 17.05 -19.38
CA HIS A 98 19.95 16.28 -19.90
C HIS A 98 18.61 16.86 -19.45
N GLU A 99 17.63 16.85 -20.36
CA GLU A 99 16.25 17.12 -19.99
C GLU A 99 15.66 15.91 -19.26
N VAL A 100 15.02 16.17 -18.13
CA VAL A 100 14.46 15.11 -17.26
C VAL A 100 13.10 15.52 -16.69
N PRO A 101 12.19 14.59 -16.44
CA PRO A 101 10.93 14.87 -15.76
C PRO A 101 11.16 15.48 -14.37
N PRO A 102 10.28 16.38 -13.88
CA PRO A 102 10.42 17.03 -12.56
C PRO A 102 10.59 16.06 -11.40
N ILE A 103 9.84 14.96 -11.40
CA ILE A 103 9.92 13.94 -10.36
C ILE A 103 11.26 13.19 -10.40
N VAL A 104 11.82 12.96 -11.58
CA VAL A 104 13.13 12.33 -11.76
C VAL A 104 14.25 13.28 -11.35
N ALA A 105 14.14 14.57 -11.70
CA ALA A 105 15.09 15.61 -11.24
C ALA A 105 15.12 15.69 -9.70
N ALA A 106 13.96 15.72 -9.06
CA ALA A 106 13.84 15.72 -7.61
C ALA A 106 14.46 14.45 -6.98
N LEU A 107 14.20 13.29 -7.58
CA LEU A 107 14.74 12.00 -7.13
C LEU A 107 16.27 11.97 -7.21
N ILE A 108 16.84 12.29 -8.37
CA ILE A 108 18.29 12.28 -8.62
C ILE A 108 18.99 13.29 -7.70
N ALA A 109 18.47 14.52 -7.62
CA ALA A 109 19.05 15.57 -6.78
C ALA A 109 19.05 15.22 -5.29
N THR A 110 18.07 14.43 -4.84
CA THR A 110 17.91 14.09 -3.42
C THR A 110 18.64 12.83 -3.01
N GLU A 111 18.52 11.76 -3.80
CA GLU A 111 18.97 10.41 -3.43
C GLU A 111 20.33 10.07 -4.06
N ASP A 112 20.64 10.57 -5.27
CA ASP A 112 21.79 10.10 -6.04
C ASP A 112 22.24 11.10 -7.11
N VAL A 113 22.87 12.20 -6.70
CA VAL A 113 23.29 13.31 -7.61
C VAL A 113 24.16 12.82 -8.78
N ARG A 114 24.91 11.74 -8.58
CA ARG A 114 25.78 11.14 -9.61
C ARG A 114 25.17 9.94 -10.31
N PHE A 115 23.87 9.77 -10.25
CA PHE A 115 23.15 8.62 -10.83
C PHE A 115 23.54 8.31 -12.26
N ARG A 116 23.77 9.35 -13.10
CA ARG A 116 24.13 9.17 -14.51
C ARG A 116 25.59 8.81 -14.77
N THR A 117 26.48 8.93 -13.76
CA THR A 117 27.92 8.76 -13.93
C THR A 117 28.51 7.48 -13.39
N HIS A 118 27.74 6.71 -12.63
CA HIS A 118 28.20 5.44 -12.06
C HIS A 118 27.37 4.27 -12.58
N SER A 119 27.88 3.03 -12.49
CA SER A 119 27.24 1.79 -12.91
C SER A 119 26.64 1.03 -11.72
N GLY A 120 25.72 1.67 -10.98
CA GLY A 120 25.01 1.05 -9.85
C GLY A 120 25.71 1.18 -8.48
N ILE A 121 27.02 1.39 -8.45
CA ILE A 121 27.79 1.62 -7.23
C ILE A 121 28.55 2.94 -7.34
N ASP A 122 28.30 3.87 -6.43
CA ASP A 122 28.99 5.14 -6.35
C ASP A 122 30.17 5.05 -5.39
N ILE A 123 31.36 4.68 -5.89
CA ILE A 123 32.58 4.48 -5.12
C ILE A 123 32.99 5.77 -4.35
N PRO A 124 33.01 6.99 -4.95
CA PRO A 124 33.30 8.21 -4.23
C PRO A 124 32.34 8.52 -3.07
N SER A 125 31.03 8.21 -3.23
CA SER A 125 30.08 8.34 -2.12
C SER A 125 30.31 7.34 -1.03
N LEU A 126 30.62 6.08 -1.36
CA LEU A 126 30.98 5.06 -0.37
C LEU A 126 32.23 5.44 0.41
N ALA A 127 33.28 5.92 -0.27
CA ALA A 127 34.51 6.37 0.37
C ALA A 127 34.24 7.56 1.33
N ARG A 128 33.44 8.54 0.89
CA ARG A 128 33.05 9.68 1.73
C ARG A 128 32.28 9.24 2.98
N VAL A 129 31.34 8.30 2.86
CA VAL A 129 30.58 7.76 4.00
C VAL A 129 31.48 6.96 4.93
N ALA A 130 32.39 6.13 4.40
CA ALA A 130 33.35 5.36 5.19
C ALA A 130 34.26 6.29 6.01
N VAL A 131 34.83 7.34 5.40
CA VAL A 131 35.67 8.34 6.08
C VAL A 131 34.86 9.07 7.18
N LYS A 132 33.66 9.55 6.88
CA LYS A 132 32.82 10.25 7.86
C LYS A 132 32.41 9.36 9.03
N THR A 133 32.06 8.10 8.77
CA THR A 133 31.63 7.15 9.81
C THR A 133 32.82 6.71 10.69
N LEU A 134 33.99 6.45 10.08
CA LEU A 134 35.16 5.98 10.80
C LEU A 134 35.89 7.11 11.56
N LEU A 135 35.99 8.31 10.97
CA LEU A 135 36.78 9.40 11.57
C LEU A 135 35.92 10.35 12.42
N LEU A 136 34.65 10.60 12.04
CA LEU A 136 33.80 11.59 12.70
C LEU A 136 32.70 10.97 13.57
N GLN A 137 32.60 9.64 13.64
CA GLN A 137 31.55 8.89 14.37
C GLN A 137 30.12 9.41 14.13
N ASN A 138 29.92 10.15 13.04
CA ASN A 138 28.64 10.79 12.72
C ASN A 138 27.80 9.88 11.82
N THR A 139 26.92 9.10 12.44
CA THR A 139 26.01 8.15 11.76
C THR A 139 24.75 8.80 11.18
N SER A 140 24.54 10.09 11.41
CA SER A 140 23.28 10.79 11.12
C SER A 140 23.11 11.27 9.67
N GLN A 141 24.16 11.29 8.87
CA GLN A 141 24.09 11.70 7.46
C GLN A 141 24.24 10.48 6.53
N GLY A 142 23.16 9.71 6.39
CA GLY A 142 23.03 8.66 5.38
C GLY A 142 23.10 9.24 3.95
N GLY A 143 23.43 8.43 2.97
CA GLY A 143 23.48 8.83 1.56
C GLY A 143 24.55 8.11 0.75
N GLY A 144 24.93 6.89 1.14
CA GLY A 144 25.90 6.08 0.39
C GLY A 144 25.26 4.99 -0.50
N SER A 145 23.93 4.87 -0.53
CA SER A 145 23.24 3.91 -1.40
C SER A 145 22.69 4.62 -2.63
N THR A 146 22.95 4.09 -3.82
CA THR A 146 22.45 4.61 -5.09
C THR A 146 20.99 4.27 -5.31
N ILE A 147 20.30 4.96 -6.24
CA ILE A 147 18.93 4.64 -6.67
C ILE A 147 18.85 3.18 -7.11
N THR A 148 19.83 2.68 -7.87
CA THR A 148 19.86 1.31 -8.37
C THR A 148 20.00 0.29 -7.23
N GLN A 149 20.78 0.58 -6.17
CA GLN A 149 20.87 -0.27 -4.98
C GLN A 149 19.56 -0.27 -4.18
N GLN A 150 18.89 0.89 -4.09
CA GLN A 150 17.57 0.98 -3.45
C GLN A 150 16.52 0.21 -4.25
N LEU A 151 16.56 0.27 -5.59
CA LEU A 151 15.72 -0.54 -6.46
C LEU A 151 15.97 -2.03 -6.24
N ALA A 152 17.23 -2.48 -6.25
CA ALA A 152 17.59 -3.87 -5.98
C ALA A 152 17.05 -4.38 -4.63
N LYS A 153 17.14 -3.57 -3.57
CA LYS A 153 16.58 -3.87 -2.25
C LYS A 153 15.06 -3.99 -2.25
N ASN A 154 14.35 -3.17 -3.03
CA ASN A 154 12.89 -3.17 -3.10
C ASN A 154 12.35 -4.34 -3.95
N LEU A 155 13.06 -4.72 -5.01
CA LEU A 155 12.74 -5.88 -5.84
C LEU A 155 12.98 -7.20 -5.10
N PHE A 156 14.07 -7.27 -4.33
CA PHE A 156 14.49 -8.45 -3.58
C PHE A 156 14.65 -8.12 -2.08
N PRO A 157 13.51 -8.06 -1.35
CA PRO A 157 13.54 -7.68 0.05
C PRO A 157 14.41 -8.63 0.89
N ARG A 158 15.08 -8.07 1.88
CA ARG A 158 15.88 -8.83 2.83
C ARG A 158 14.97 -9.74 3.67
N ASP A 159 15.37 -11.00 3.84
CA ASP A 159 14.71 -11.88 4.81
C ASP A 159 14.83 -11.32 6.23
N THR A 160 13.72 -11.06 6.87
CA THR A 160 13.70 -10.56 8.25
C THR A 160 13.93 -11.71 9.24
N VAL A 161 15.11 -11.71 9.88
CA VAL A 161 15.43 -12.67 10.96
C VAL A 161 15.16 -12.00 12.30
N ARG A 162 13.94 -12.14 12.82
CA ARG A 162 13.54 -11.50 14.08
C ARG A 162 14.14 -12.13 15.34
N ASN A 163 14.45 -13.43 15.35
CA ASN A 163 14.78 -14.21 16.57
C ASN A 163 16.22 -14.72 16.65
N ARG A 164 17.20 -14.10 15.98
CA ARG A 164 18.62 -14.52 16.06
C ARG A 164 19.51 -13.44 16.67
N GLY A 165 20.60 -13.84 17.32
CA GLY A 165 21.51 -12.94 18.03
C GLY A 165 22.07 -11.77 17.20
N VAL A 166 22.61 -10.75 17.87
CA VAL A 166 23.08 -9.47 17.27
C VAL A 166 24.14 -9.70 16.19
N VAL A 167 25.06 -10.65 16.42
CA VAL A 167 26.16 -10.97 15.49
C VAL A 167 25.62 -11.52 14.17
N VAL A 168 24.66 -12.47 14.23
CA VAL A 168 24.03 -13.05 13.05
C VAL A 168 23.24 -11.99 12.25
N ARG A 169 22.58 -11.07 12.93
CA ARG A 169 21.89 -9.95 12.28
C ARG A 169 22.85 -9.02 11.54
N LYS A 170 23.98 -8.67 12.16
CA LYS A 170 25.01 -7.83 11.52
C LYS A 170 25.64 -8.53 10.32
N ALA A 171 26.01 -9.81 10.44
CA ALA A 171 26.56 -10.59 9.34
C ALA A 171 25.57 -10.67 8.16
N LYS A 172 24.28 -10.94 8.43
CA LYS A 172 23.25 -10.98 7.40
C LYS A 172 23.00 -9.62 6.74
N LEU A 173 23.15 -8.53 7.48
CA LEU A 173 23.07 -7.18 6.91
C LEU A 173 24.19 -6.93 5.90
N VAL A 174 25.42 -7.33 6.23
CA VAL A 174 26.59 -7.19 5.34
C VAL A 174 26.41 -8.04 4.08
N THR A 175 26.07 -9.32 4.21
CA THR A 175 25.85 -10.20 3.05
C THR A 175 24.71 -9.72 2.17
N SER A 176 23.62 -9.19 2.75
CA SER A 176 22.53 -8.57 1.99
C SER A 176 23.00 -7.36 1.20
N LYS A 177 23.94 -6.57 1.76
CA LYS A 177 24.49 -5.40 1.07
C LYS A 177 25.34 -5.80 -0.15
N PHE A 178 26.11 -6.88 -0.06
CA PHE A 178 26.83 -7.42 -1.22
C PHE A 178 25.87 -7.94 -2.32
N LYS A 179 24.78 -8.60 -1.92
CA LYS A 179 23.72 -9.00 -2.88
C LYS A 179 23.09 -7.78 -3.59
N GLU A 180 22.78 -6.72 -2.84
CA GLU A 180 22.27 -5.47 -3.41
C GLU A 180 23.25 -4.86 -4.42
N TRP A 181 24.55 -4.87 -4.15
CA TRP A 181 25.57 -4.36 -5.06
C TRP A 181 25.63 -5.14 -6.36
N ILE A 182 25.66 -6.47 -6.28
CA ILE A 182 25.73 -7.34 -7.49
C ILE A 182 24.43 -7.21 -8.29
N THR A 183 23.28 -7.17 -7.60
CA THR A 183 21.99 -6.96 -8.28
C THR A 183 21.92 -5.59 -8.94
N ALA A 184 22.45 -4.53 -8.30
CA ALA A 184 22.53 -3.21 -8.89
C ALA A 184 23.40 -3.18 -10.17
N LEU A 185 24.57 -3.85 -10.15
CA LEU A 185 25.41 -4.00 -11.33
C LEU A 185 24.67 -4.75 -12.47
N LYS A 186 23.94 -5.82 -12.15
CA LYS A 186 23.13 -6.55 -13.15
C LYS A 186 22.02 -5.66 -13.73
N LEU A 187 21.34 -4.86 -12.91
CA LEU A 187 20.31 -3.93 -13.37
C LEU A 187 20.91 -2.90 -14.34
N GLU A 188 22.02 -2.28 -13.98
CA GLU A 188 22.70 -1.27 -14.83
C GLU A 188 23.27 -1.87 -16.14
N TYR A 189 23.55 -3.16 -16.16
CA TYR A 189 23.97 -3.85 -17.40
C TYR A 189 22.81 -4.08 -18.36
N ASN A 190 21.58 -4.32 -17.83
CA ASN A 190 20.42 -4.71 -18.65
C ASN A 190 19.46 -3.56 -18.94
N TYR A 191 19.48 -2.49 -18.14
CA TYR A 191 18.51 -1.39 -18.24
C TYR A 191 19.21 -0.03 -18.35
N THR A 192 18.58 0.87 -19.08
CA THR A 192 19.00 2.26 -19.18
C THR A 192 18.75 3.01 -17.84
N LYS A 193 19.38 4.15 -17.65
CA LYS A 193 19.16 5.00 -16.50
C LYS A 193 17.71 5.47 -16.38
N GLU A 194 17.08 5.73 -17.52
CA GLU A 194 15.68 6.11 -17.63
C GLU A 194 14.75 4.99 -17.15
N GLU A 195 14.98 3.77 -17.61
CA GLU A 195 14.22 2.60 -17.17
C GLU A 195 14.41 2.30 -15.69
N ILE A 196 15.65 2.39 -15.17
CA ILE A 196 15.94 2.22 -13.74
C ILE A 196 15.22 3.26 -12.89
N ALA A 197 15.20 4.52 -13.31
CA ALA A 197 14.47 5.59 -12.60
C ALA A 197 12.95 5.34 -12.62
N ALA A 198 12.38 4.94 -13.76
CA ALA A 198 10.97 4.58 -13.87
C ALA A 198 10.62 3.36 -13.02
N MET A 199 11.43 2.30 -13.06
CA MET A 199 11.25 1.11 -12.23
C MET A 199 11.27 1.47 -10.73
N TYR A 200 12.20 2.32 -10.31
CA TYR A 200 12.27 2.78 -8.91
C TYR A 200 10.99 3.50 -8.50
N LEU A 201 10.56 4.50 -9.29
CA LEU A 201 9.35 5.28 -9.02
C LEU A 201 8.08 4.43 -9.02
N ASN A 202 8.04 3.33 -9.79
CA ASN A 202 6.93 2.38 -9.85
C ASN A 202 6.85 1.43 -8.64
N ILE A 203 7.96 1.22 -7.91
CA ILE A 203 8.03 0.19 -6.87
C ILE A 203 7.99 0.76 -5.46
N VAL A 204 8.53 1.96 -5.24
CA VAL A 204 8.66 2.55 -3.90
C VAL A 204 7.31 2.85 -3.25
N GLU A 205 7.30 2.78 -1.92
CA GLU A 205 6.15 3.10 -1.10
C GLU A 205 6.11 4.61 -0.79
N TYR A 206 4.95 5.24 -1.04
CA TYR A 206 4.70 6.65 -0.72
C TYR A 206 3.80 6.85 0.51
N GLY A 207 3.47 5.78 1.23
CA GLY A 207 2.51 5.81 2.33
C GLY A 207 1.05 5.82 1.86
N SER A 208 0.12 5.83 2.81
CA SER A 208 -1.34 5.75 2.52
C SER A 208 -1.72 4.58 1.60
N ASN A 209 -0.95 3.49 1.66
CA ASN A 209 -1.08 2.32 0.78
C ASN A 209 -0.86 2.61 -0.72
N ALA A 210 -0.22 3.73 -1.05
CA ALA A 210 0.16 4.09 -2.40
C ALA A 210 1.56 3.55 -2.72
N TYR A 211 1.66 2.61 -3.64
CA TYR A 211 2.89 2.05 -4.17
C TYR A 211 3.03 2.45 -5.63
N GLY A 212 4.17 3.04 -5.97
CA GLY A 212 4.43 3.61 -7.28
C GLY A 212 3.84 5.02 -7.47
N ILE A 213 4.50 5.76 -8.38
CA ILE A 213 4.27 7.18 -8.59
C ILE A 213 2.85 7.49 -9.08
N LYS A 214 2.26 6.66 -9.93
CA LYS A 214 0.89 6.85 -10.44
C LYS A 214 -0.13 6.77 -9.33
N SER A 215 0.01 5.74 -8.47
CA SER A 215 -0.85 5.58 -7.30
C SER A 215 -0.66 6.73 -6.30
N ALA A 216 0.57 7.18 -6.09
CA ALA A 216 0.88 8.29 -5.18
C ALA A 216 0.32 9.62 -5.70
N ALA A 217 0.54 9.96 -6.97
CA ALA A 217 -0.01 11.17 -7.59
C ALA A 217 -1.54 11.23 -7.48
N HIS A 218 -2.20 10.11 -7.78
CA HIS A 218 -3.66 10.01 -7.62
C HIS A 218 -4.08 10.13 -6.15
N THR A 219 -3.41 9.43 -5.23
CA THR A 219 -3.80 9.38 -3.81
C THR A 219 -3.65 10.73 -3.12
N PHE A 220 -2.54 11.45 -3.34
CA PHE A 220 -2.26 12.69 -2.64
C PHE A 220 -2.78 13.93 -3.34
N PHE A 221 -2.80 13.93 -4.68
CA PHE A 221 -3.13 15.12 -5.48
C PHE A 221 -4.29 14.91 -6.45
N ASN A 222 -4.82 13.69 -6.60
CA ASN A 222 -5.84 13.32 -7.59
C ASN A 222 -5.44 13.71 -9.02
N LYS A 223 -4.16 13.45 -9.36
CA LYS A 223 -3.52 13.77 -10.63
C LYS A 223 -2.83 12.54 -11.21
N THR A 224 -2.51 12.59 -12.51
CA THR A 224 -1.55 11.68 -13.15
C THR A 224 -0.12 12.17 -12.95
N PRO A 225 0.91 11.34 -13.10
CA PRO A 225 2.31 11.75 -12.90
C PRO A 225 2.78 12.93 -13.76
N ASP A 226 2.30 13.02 -15.00
CA ASP A 226 2.56 14.09 -15.96
C ASP A 226 1.89 15.42 -15.58
N GLN A 227 0.90 15.42 -14.69
CA GLN A 227 0.19 16.59 -14.19
C GLN A 227 0.79 17.14 -12.88
N LEU A 228 1.78 16.47 -12.31
CA LEU A 228 2.42 16.91 -11.09
C LEU A 228 3.25 18.18 -11.35
N ASN A 229 3.01 19.22 -10.56
CA ASN A 229 3.90 20.35 -10.53
C ASN A 229 5.19 20.03 -9.73
N LEU A 230 6.16 20.93 -9.81
CA LEU A 230 7.47 20.74 -9.19
C LEU A 230 7.39 20.58 -7.66
N GLN A 231 6.51 21.35 -7.01
CA GLN A 231 6.29 21.26 -5.57
C GLN A 231 5.69 19.90 -5.16
N GLU A 232 4.71 19.41 -5.91
CA GLU A 232 4.07 18.11 -5.67
C GLU A 232 5.05 16.96 -5.90
N ALA A 233 5.87 17.05 -6.95
CA ALA A 233 6.96 16.11 -7.19
C ALA A 233 7.96 16.08 -6.02
N ALA A 234 8.36 17.25 -5.50
CA ALA A 234 9.26 17.36 -4.34
C ALA A 234 8.64 16.78 -3.06
N VAL A 235 7.32 16.94 -2.83
CA VAL A 235 6.61 16.28 -1.73
C VAL A 235 6.71 14.77 -1.85
N LEU A 236 6.37 14.21 -3.01
CA LEU A 236 6.38 12.76 -3.20
C LEU A 236 7.76 12.16 -3.02
N VAL A 237 8.82 12.76 -3.59
CA VAL A 237 10.20 12.31 -3.35
C VAL A 237 10.58 12.43 -1.88
N GLY A 238 10.16 13.48 -1.21
CA GLY A 238 10.37 13.65 0.23
C GLY A 238 9.77 12.53 1.07
N VAL A 239 8.57 12.09 0.73
CA VAL A 239 7.82 11.03 1.44
C VAL A 239 8.52 9.67 1.33
N VAL A 240 9.13 9.32 0.19
CA VAL A 240 9.76 8.00 -0.05
C VAL A 240 10.78 7.63 1.03
N ASN A 241 11.51 8.58 1.55
CA ASN A 241 12.57 8.33 2.55
C ASN A 241 12.03 7.68 3.86
N ALA A 242 10.86 8.15 4.33
CA ALA A 242 10.16 7.59 5.50
C ALA A 242 8.66 7.90 5.41
N PRO A 243 7.86 7.08 4.72
CA PRO A 243 6.46 7.37 4.35
C PRO A 243 5.55 7.68 5.54
N THR A 244 5.78 7.07 6.68
CA THR A 244 5.01 7.37 7.91
C THR A 244 5.42 8.70 8.52
N ARG A 245 6.72 9.00 8.58
CA ARG A 245 7.27 10.20 9.24
C ARG A 245 6.99 11.46 8.41
N TYR A 246 7.11 11.37 7.09
CA TYR A 246 6.96 12.49 6.17
C TYR A 246 5.61 12.51 5.44
N SER A 247 4.61 11.81 6.01
CA SER A 247 3.25 11.80 5.45
C SER A 247 2.63 13.20 5.51
N PRO A 248 2.27 13.83 4.39
CA PRO A 248 1.66 15.14 4.39
C PRO A 248 0.23 15.16 4.97
N VAL A 249 -0.37 13.97 5.12
CA VAL A 249 -1.70 13.79 5.71
C VAL A 249 -1.64 13.68 7.25
N ARG A 250 -0.56 13.05 7.78
CA ARG A 250 -0.45 12.76 9.23
C ARG A 250 0.50 13.71 9.96
N ASN A 251 1.56 14.15 9.28
CA ASN A 251 2.68 14.89 9.85
C ASN A 251 3.05 16.03 8.90
N TYR A 252 2.17 17.01 8.76
CA TYR A 252 2.28 18.10 7.80
C TYR A 252 3.60 18.86 7.91
N ASP A 253 4.02 19.27 9.12
CA ASP A 253 5.23 20.06 9.34
C ASP A 253 6.50 19.29 8.94
N ASN A 254 6.56 17.99 9.24
CA ASN A 254 7.66 17.14 8.81
C ASN A 254 7.68 16.97 7.28
N ALA A 255 6.51 16.89 6.65
CA ALA A 255 6.39 16.84 5.19
C ALA A 255 6.84 18.15 4.54
N MET A 256 6.46 19.29 5.10
CA MET A 256 6.92 20.63 4.66
C MET A 256 8.44 20.76 4.74
N ALA A 257 9.01 20.44 5.89
CA ALA A 257 10.46 20.50 6.09
C ALA A 257 11.20 19.56 5.10
N ARG A 258 10.67 18.36 4.87
CA ARG A 258 11.26 17.39 3.96
C ARG A 258 11.14 17.82 2.49
N ARG A 259 9.99 18.38 2.06
CA ARG A 259 9.82 18.99 0.73
C ARG A 259 10.82 20.10 0.50
N ASN A 260 10.98 21.00 1.47
CA ASN A 260 11.91 22.13 1.35
C ASN A 260 13.37 21.65 1.25
N LEU A 261 13.73 20.54 1.93
CA LEU A 261 15.03 19.90 1.74
C LEU A 261 15.20 19.37 0.31
N VAL A 262 14.17 18.74 -0.28
CA VAL A 262 14.23 18.27 -1.67
C VAL A 262 14.44 19.43 -2.63
N LEU A 263 13.67 20.53 -2.48
CA LEU A 263 13.83 21.74 -3.30
C LEU A 263 15.23 22.36 -3.14
N ALA A 264 15.79 22.39 -1.92
CA ALA A 264 17.16 22.85 -1.70
C ALA A 264 18.18 21.97 -2.44
N ARG A 265 18.02 20.64 -2.41
CA ARG A 265 18.87 19.70 -3.16
C ARG A 265 18.75 19.88 -4.67
N MET A 266 17.55 20.16 -5.17
CA MET A 266 17.34 20.47 -6.60
C MET A 266 18.07 21.76 -7.02
N ALA A 267 18.07 22.78 -6.17
CA ALA A 267 18.82 24.01 -6.42
C ALA A 267 20.33 23.78 -6.35
N GLU A 268 20.83 23.02 -5.35
CA GLU A 268 22.24 22.65 -5.24
C GLU A 268 22.72 21.82 -6.47
N ALA A 269 21.86 21.00 -7.05
CA ALA A 269 22.15 20.21 -8.25
C ALA A 269 21.97 21.00 -9.56
N GLY A 270 21.51 22.25 -9.50
CA GLY A 270 21.28 23.11 -10.67
C GLY A 270 20.03 22.74 -11.49
N ALA A 271 19.12 21.96 -10.93
CA ALA A 271 17.85 21.60 -11.57
C ALA A 271 16.83 22.75 -11.53
N ILE A 272 16.91 23.60 -10.52
CA ILE A 272 16.12 24.82 -10.34
C ILE A 272 17.03 25.95 -9.84
N THR A 273 16.59 27.17 -9.98
CA THR A 273 17.27 28.35 -9.44
C THR A 273 17.03 28.51 -7.93
N HIS A 274 17.90 29.27 -7.24
CA HIS A 274 17.67 29.58 -5.83
C HIS A 274 16.39 30.40 -5.61
N ALA A 275 16.03 31.28 -6.54
CA ALA A 275 14.81 32.08 -6.49
C ALA A 275 13.55 31.21 -6.60
N GLU A 276 13.55 30.21 -7.51
CA GLU A 276 12.47 29.25 -7.62
C GLU A 276 12.34 28.41 -6.34
N ARG A 277 13.46 27.93 -5.78
CA ARG A 277 13.46 27.21 -4.49
C ARG A 277 12.80 28.05 -3.40
N ASP A 278 13.16 29.31 -3.25
CA ASP A 278 12.64 30.18 -2.19
C ASP A 278 11.13 30.41 -2.38
N SER A 279 10.71 30.72 -3.61
CA SER A 279 9.30 30.88 -3.95
C SER A 279 8.47 29.63 -3.67
N LEU A 280 8.94 28.46 -4.10
CA LEU A 280 8.26 27.19 -3.89
C LEU A 280 8.24 26.76 -2.42
N SER A 281 9.32 27.06 -1.68
CA SER A 281 9.42 26.73 -0.26
C SER A 281 8.45 27.52 0.62
N ALA A 282 8.06 28.71 0.20
CA ALA A 282 7.08 29.56 0.89
C ALA A 282 5.64 29.06 0.73
N LEU A 283 5.35 28.30 -0.32
CA LEU A 283 3.99 27.82 -0.60
C LEU A 283 3.58 26.68 0.36
N PRO A 284 2.30 26.62 0.79
CA PRO A 284 1.79 25.48 1.56
C PRO A 284 1.69 24.22 0.69
N ILE A 285 1.69 23.02 1.31
CA ILE A 285 1.32 21.79 0.61
C ILE A 285 -0.20 21.72 0.52
N THR A 286 -0.74 21.78 -0.69
CA THR A 286 -2.18 21.65 -0.94
C THR A 286 -2.47 20.22 -1.42
N LEU A 287 -3.24 19.46 -0.64
CA LEU A 287 -3.61 18.08 -0.95
C LEU A 287 -5.02 18.02 -1.55
N ASN A 288 -5.20 17.15 -2.55
CA ASN A 288 -6.49 16.62 -2.97
C ASN A 288 -6.54 15.14 -2.64
N TYR A 289 -6.52 14.83 -1.32
CA TYR A 289 -6.29 13.49 -0.80
C TYR A 289 -7.45 12.53 -1.07
N ARG A 290 -7.19 11.51 -1.88
CA ARG A 290 -8.14 10.44 -2.23
C ARG A 290 -7.46 9.07 -2.08
N PRO A 291 -7.42 8.50 -0.87
CA PRO A 291 -6.81 7.19 -0.66
C PRO A 291 -7.63 6.12 -1.39
N VAL A 292 -6.98 5.37 -2.26
CA VAL A 292 -7.60 4.24 -2.95
C VAL A 292 -7.71 3.06 -1.99
N SER A 293 -8.89 2.51 -1.87
CA SER A 293 -9.15 1.31 -1.08
C SER A 293 -9.88 0.25 -1.90
N HIS A 294 -9.87 -1.00 -1.43
CA HIS A 294 -10.68 -2.07 -2.01
C HIS A 294 -12.19 -1.76 -1.99
N ASN A 295 -12.59 -0.75 -1.22
CA ASN A 295 -13.99 -0.35 -1.10
C ASN A 295 -14.39 0.71 -2.16
N ASP A 296 -13.43 1.21 -2.96
CA ASP A 296 -13.71 2.19 -4.00
C ASP A 296 -14.12 1.49 -5.30
N GLY A 297 -14.97 2.15 -6.10
CA GLY A 297 -15.54 1.60 -7.32
C GLY A 297 -16.93 1.00 -7.10
N GLN A 298 -17.50 0.45 -8.18
CA GLN A 298 -18.85 -0.10 -8.23
C GLN A 298 -18.93 -1.52 -7.66
N ALA A 299 -20.14 -1.97 -7.35
CA ALA A 299 -20.46 -3.35 -6.94
C ALA A 299 -19.58 -3.87 -5.77
N THR A 300 -19.30 -3.04 -4.77
CA THR A 300 -18.34 -3.35 -3.70
C THR A 300 -18.70 -4.63 -2.93
N TYR A 301 -19.97 -4.88 -2.65
CA TYR A 301 -20.43 -6.09 -1.97
C TYR A 301 -20.25 -7.34 -2.84
N PHE A 302 -20.55 -7.23 -4.14
CA PHE A 302 -20.31 -8.31 -5.10
C PHE A 302 -18.82 -8.64 -5.20
N ARG A 303 -17.96 -7.64 -5.29
CA ARG A 303 -16.51 -7.83 -5.32
C ARG A 303 -15.99 -8.50 -4.06
N GLU A 304 -16.49 -8.11 -2.89
CA GLU A 304 -16.12 -8.76 -1.63
C GLU A 304 -16.60 -10.22 -1.58
N MET A 305 -17.81 -10.51 -2.06
CA MET A 305 -18.31 -11.88 -2.22
C MET A 305 -17.41 -12.68 -3.15
N LEU A 306 -17.05 -12.13 -4.32
CA LEU A 306 -16.14 -12.75 -5.28
C LEU A 306 -14.78 -13.06 -4.66
N ARG A 307 -14.21 -12.12 -3.92
CA ARG A 307 -12.96 -12.30 -3.17
C ARG A 307 -13.03 -13.46 -2.19
N GLN A 308 -14.10 -13.55 -1.43
CA GLN A 308 -14.31 -14.63 -0.46
C GLN A 308 -14.45 -15.99 -1.15
N VAL A 309 -15.23 -16.06 -2.22
CA VAL A 309 -15.47 -17.27 -2.99
C VAL A 309 -14.17 -17.77 -3.64
N MET A 310 -13.43 -16.91 -4.33
CA MET A 310 -12.19 -17.29 -5.00
C MET A 310 -11.07 -17.72 -4.03
N ASN A 311 -11.04 -17.15 -2.81
CA ASN A 311 -10.09 -17.54 -1.76
C ASN A 311 -10.64 -18.59 -0.79
N ALA A 312 -11.82 -19.17 -1.04
CA ALA A 312 -12.40 -20.17 -0.16
C ALA A 312 -11.49 -21.38 -0.01
N ARG A 313 -11.43 -21.92 1.19
CA ARG A 313 -10.73 -23.17 1.49
C ARG A 313 -11.73 -24.31 1.59
N PRO A 314 -11.30 -25.58 1.44
CA PRO A 314 -12.20 -26.72 1.64
C PRO A 314 -12.97 -26.61 2.95
N PRO A 315 -14.27 -26.86 2.94
CA PRO A 315 -15.09 -26.82 4.14
C PRO A 315 -14.56 -27.77 5.21
N LYS A 316 -14.64 -27.34 6.48
CA LYS A 316 -14.26 -28.19 7.62
C LYS A 316 -15.50 -28.50 8.45
N ARG A 317 -15.76 -29.77 8.73
CA ARG A 317 -16.96 -30.23 9.45
C ARG A 317 -17.25 -29.45 10.73
N ARG A 318 -16.21 -29.11 11.49
CA ARG A 318 -16.32 -28.35 12.76
C ARG A 318 -16.94 -26.96 12.63
N ASN A 319 -17.06 -26.43 11.41
CA ASN A 319 -17.60 -25.09 11.14
C ASN A 319 -19.11 -25.09 10.87
N PHE A 320 -19.76 -26.29 10.87
CA PHE A 320 -21.16 -26.45 10.51
C PHE A 320 -21.94 -27.11 11.65
N TYR A 321 -23.16 -26.67 11.88
CA TYR A 321 -24.02 -27.20 12.93
C TYR A 321 -24.62 -28.53 12.53
N THR A 322 -25.01 -28.73 11.25
CA THR A 322 -25.61 -29.95 10.74
C THR A 322 -24.69 -30.65 9.73
N GLU A 323 -24.85 -31.97 9.58
CA GLU A 323 -24.14 -32.73 8.55
C GLU A 323 -24.58 -32.28 7.15
N TRP A 324 -25.88 -32.08 6.98
CA TRP A 324 -26.44 -31.61 5.72
C TRP A 324 -25.82 -30.28 5.23
N ASP A 325 -25.67 -29.28 6.11
CA ASP A 325 -25.02 -28.02 5.75
C ASP A 325 -23.55 -28.21 5.32
N TYR A 326 -22.86 -29.13 6.00
CA TYR A 326 -21.49 -29.48 5.65
C TYR A 326 -21.39 -30.14 4.28
N GLU A 327 -22.25 -31.16 4.02
CA GLU A 327 -22.29 -31.83 2.72
C GLU A 327 -22.64 -30.88 1.57
N GLN A 328 -23.60 -29.99 1.77
CA GLN A 328 -23.92 -28.95 0.77
C GLN A 328 -22.74 -28.03 0.49
N ALA A 329 -22.04 -27.59 1.54
CA ALA A 329 -20.85 -26.75 1.38
C ALA A 329 -19.70 -27.48 0.65
N VAL A 330 -19.53 -28.79 0.91
CA VAL A 330 -18.56 -29.64 0.19
C VAL A 330 -18.95 -29.78 -1.27
N LYS A 331 -20.20 -30.09 -1.58
CA LYS A 331 -20.69 -30.17 -2.96
C LYS A 331 -20.53 -28.86 -3.70
N GLU A 332 -20.85 -27.73 -3.07
CA GLU A 332 -20.67 -26.42 -3.67
C GLU A 332 -19.18 -26.12 -3.92
N TYR A 333 -18.32 -26.44 -2.96
CA TYR A 333 -16.88 -26.25 -3.13
C TYR A 333 -16.31 -27.10 -4.28
N GLU A 334 -16.74 -28.36 -4.40
CA GLU A 334 -16.23 -29.28 -5.42
C GLU A 334 -16.75 -28.96 -6.82
N ASN A 335 -18.05 -28.73 -6.94
CA ASN A 335 -18.73 -28.57 -8.23
C ASN A 335 -18.67 -27.16 -8.80
N ASN A 336 -18.49 -26.13 -7.96
CA ASN A 336 -18.38 -24.76 -8.43
C ASN A 336 -16.91 -24.39 -8.72
N PRO A 337 -16.52 -24.16 -9.99
CA PRO A 337 -15.13 -23.91 -10.35
C PRO A 337 -14.57 -22.62 -9.76
N ILE A 338 -15.40 -21.66 -9.37
CA ILE A 338 -14.97 -20.38 -8.78
C ILE A 338 -14.63 -20.54 -7.29
N TYR A 339 -15.29 -21.49 -6.59
CA TYR A 339 -15.03 -21.72 -5.17
C TYR A 339 -13.63 -22.29 -4.96
N GLY A 340 -12.80 -21.49 -4.25
CA GLY A 340 -11.42 -21.85 -3.99
C GLY A 340 -10.52 -21.80 -5.23
N TRP A 341 -10.92 -21.06 -6.27
CA TRP A 341 -10.19 -21.00 -7.54
C TRP A 341 -8.70 -20.70 -7.32
N CYS A 342 -8.36 -19.77 -6.43
CA CYS A 342 -6.99 -19.42 -6.11
C CYS A 342 -6.16 -20.56 -5.52
N HIS A 343 -6.81 -21.52 -4.87
CA HIS A 343 -6.17 -22.68 -4.25
C HIS A 343 -6.21 -23.93 -5.13
N LYS A 344 -7.23 -24.06 -5.97
CA LYS A 344 -7.39 -25.19 -6.92
C LYS A 344 -6.48 -25.06 -8.13
N ASN A 345 -6.08 -23.83 -8.49
CA ASN A 345 -5.25 -23.57 -9.66
C ASN A 345 -3.85 -23.15 -9.21
N THR A 346 -2.84 -23.62 -9.94
CA THR A 346 -1.44 -23.30 -9.69
C THR A 346 -0.80 -22.63 -10.89
N LYS A 347 0.19 -21.79 -10.62
CA LYS A 347 1.03 -21.17 -11.64
C LYS A 347 2.05 -22.18 -12.19
N ALA A 348 2.77 -21.80 -13.23
CA ALA A 348 3.81 -22.63 -13.83
C ALA A 348 4.91 -23.06 -12.83
N ASP A 349 5.14 -22.28 -11.77
CA ASP A 349 6.08 -22.58 -10.70
C ASP A 349 5.50 -23.51 -9.59
N GLY A 350 4.29 -24.04 -9.78
CA GLY A 350 3.59 -24.90 -8.82
C GLY A 350 2.98 -24.16 -7.62
N THR A 351 3.12 -22.84 -7.54
CA THR A 351 2.51 -22.07 -6.44
C THR A 351 1.06 -21.71 -6.73
N PRO A 352 0.16 -21.67 -5.72
CA PRO A 352 -1.21 -21.26 -5.92
C PRO A 352 -1.31 -19.78 -6.32
N TYR A 353 -2.38 -19.43 -7.02
CA TYR A 353 -2.66 -18.04 -7.36
C TYR A 353 -3.02 -17.21 -6.12
N ASN A 354 -2.62 -15.94 -6.15
CA ASN A 354 -2.96 -14.96 -5.14
C ASN A 354 -3.72 -13.79 -5.76
N ILE A 355 -4.99 -13.66 -5.41
CA ILE A 355 -5.89 -12.61 -5.94
C ILE A 355 -5.38 -11.18 -5.73
N TYR A 356 -4.45 -10.96 -4.82
CA TYR A 356 -3.93 -9.62 -4.52
C TYR A 356 -2.58 -9.30 -5.18
N LYS A 357 -1.91 -10.32 -5.77
CA LYS A 357 -0.50 -10.17 -6.18
C LYS A 357 -0.23 -10.58 -7.62
N ASP A 358 -1.08 -11.40 -8.21
CA ASP A 358 -0.76 -12.08 -9.45
C ASP A 358 -1.42 -11.44 -10.69
N GLY A 359 -2.01 -10.24 -10.54
CA GLY A 359 -2.49 -9.44 -11.67
C GLY A 359 -3.60 -10.10 -12.49
N LEU A 360 -4.52 -10.81 -11.83
CA LEU A 360 -5.61 -11.49 -12.50
C LEU A 360 -6.55 -10.48 -13.18
N LYS A 361 -7.08 -10.83 -14.34
CA LYS A 361 -8.18 -10.12 -14.98
C LYS A 361 -9.45 -10.94 -14.81
N ILE A 362 -10.39 -10.42 -14.01
CA ILE A 362 -11.63 -11.13 -13.66
C ILE A 362 -12.78 -10.47 -14.41
N TYR A 363 -13.33 -11.16 -15.37
CA TYR A 363 -14.48 -10.71 -16.14
C TYR A 363 -15.76 -11.19 -15.48
N THR A 364 -16.67 -10.27 -15.21
CA THR A 364 -17.94 -10.54 -14.52
C THR A 364 -19.13 -10.32 -15.45
N THR A 365 -20.32 -10.72 -15.01
CA THR A 365 -21.58 -10.49 -15.72
C THR A 365 -22.26 -9.17 -15.32
N ILE A 366 -21.64 -8.40 -14.40
CA ILE A 366 -22.15 -7.11 -13.98
C ILE A 366 -22.10 -6.12 -15.15
N ASN A 367 -23.22 -5.47 -15.43
CA ASN A 367 -23.30 -4.35 -16.36
C ASN A 367 -23.03 -3.05 -15.58
N SER A 368 -21.99 -2.29 -15.96
CA SER A 368 -21.57 -1.12 -15.19
C SER A 368 -22.64 -0.04 -15.09
N THR A 369 -23.42 0.16 -16.16
CA THR A 369 -24.48 1.16 -16.23
C THR A 369 -25.69 0.75 -15.37
N MET A 370 -26.12 -0.52 -15.45
CA MET A 370 -27.20 -1.05 -14.59
C MET A 370 -26.78 -1.02 -13.12
N GLN A 371 -25.54 -1.35 -12.82
CA GLN A 371 -24.99 -1.27 -11.46
C GLN A 371 -25.05 0.15 -10.92
N GLN A 372 -24.62 1.13 -11.70
CA GLN A 372 -24.68 2.54 -11.32
C GLN A 372 -26.12 2.98 -11.01
N TYR A 373 -27.04 2.68 -11.90
CA TYR A 373 -28.46 3.02 -11.69
C TYR A 373 -29.06 2.36 -10.45
N ALA A 374 -28.70 1.10 -10.19
CA ALA A 374 -29.16 0.38 -9.00
C ALA A 374 -28.63 1.02 -7.70
N GLU A 375 -27.34 1.35 -7.66
CA GLU A 375 -26.73 2.05 -6.51
C GLU A 375 -27.34 3.42 -6.28
N GLU A 376 -27.47 4.23 -7.33
CA GLU A 376 -28.06 5.58 -7.26
C GLU A 376 -29.54 5.55 -6.84
N ALA A 377 -30.34 4.69 -7.45
CA ALA A 377 -31.76 4.57 -7.15
C ALA A 377 -31.99 4.11 -5.69
N MET A 378 -31.23 3.09 -5.24
CA MET A 378 -31.32 2.62 -3.87
C MET A 378 -30.92 3.73 -2.87
N LEU A 379 -29.79 4.39 -3.10
CA LEU A 379 -29.31 5.48 -2.24
C LEU A 379 -30.30 6.65 -2.22
N LYS A 380 -30.86 7.02 -3.38
CA LYS A 380 -31.89 8.07 -3.49
C LYS A 380 -33.12 7.72 -2.65
N GLN A 381 -33.66 6.52 -2.80
CA GLN A 381 -34.85 6.08 -2.07
C GLN A 381 -34.62 6.02 -0.56
N LEU A 382 -33.49 5.46 -0.13
CA LEU A 382 -33.11 5.40 1.28
C LEU A 382 -32.93 6.80 1.88
N ARG A 383 -32.26 7.69 1.15
CA ARG A 383 -31.99 9.08 1.58
C ARG A 383 -33.24 9.94 1.68
N THR A 384 -34.12 9.89 0.67
CA THR A 384 -35.22 10.86 0.53
C THR A 384 -36.54 10.39 1.16
N VAL A 385 -36.75 9.07 1.25
CA VAL A 385 -38.03 8.50 1.72
C VAL A 385 -37.87 7.69 2.99
N ILE A 386 -37.00 6.69 2.99
CA ILE A 386 -36.99 5.70 4.06
C ILE A 386 -36.31 6.22 5.33
N GLN A 387 -35.11 6.77 5.24
CA GLN A 387 -34.37 7.27 6.41
C GLN A 387 -35.09 8.42 7.12
N PRO A 388 -35.69 9.42 6.43
CA PRO A 388 -36.49 10.47 7.10
C PRO A 388 -37.66 9.93 7.91
N LYS A 389 -38.37 8.89 7.39
CA LYS A 389 -39.47 8.24 8.11
C LYS A 389 -38.97 7.54 9.38
N MET A 390 -37.87 6.80 9.26
CA MET A 390 -37.22 6.15 10.40
C MET A 390 -36.74 7.17 11.44
N ASP A 391 -36.14 8.27 11.01
CA ASP A 391 -35.69 9.34 11.92
C ASP A 391 -36.86 10.05 12.62
N ALA A 392 -37.98 10.27 11.92
CA ALA A 392 -39.21 10.83 12.52
C ALA A 392 -39.77 9.89 13.60
N GLN A 393 -39.88 8.60 13.29
CA GLN A 393 -40.34 7.59 14.23
C GLN A 393 -39.44 7.51 15.46
N TYR A 394 -38.09 7.48 15.27
CA TYR A 394 -37.16 7.48 16.38
C TYR A 394 -37.26 8.74 17.24
N ARG A 395 -37.46 9.93 16.64
CA ARG A 395 -37.68 11.18 17.41
C ARG A 395 -38.91 11.10 18.31
N SER A 396 -39.98 10.48 17.80
CA SER A 396 -41.24 10.30 18.53
C SER A 396 -41.12 9.28 19.67
N THR A 397 -40.61 8.11 19.39
CA THR A 397 -40.61 6.97 20.34
C THR A 397 -39.36 6.90 21.19
N LYS A 398 -38.23 7.46 20.78
CA LYS A 398 -36.90 7.29 21.35
C LYS A 398 -36.44 5.82 21.46
N VAL A 399 -37.15 4.91 20.80
CA VAL A 399 -36.89 3.46 20.79
C VAL A 399 -36.40 3.03 19.41
N LEU A 400 -35.19 2.47 19.36
CA LEU A 400 -34.56 2.01 18.13
C LEU A 400 -35.09 0.64 17.69
N PHE A 401 -35.19 -0.28 18.65
CA PHE A 401 -35.68 -1.65 18.40
C PHE A 401 -37.07 -1.79 19.01
N GLN A 402 -38.11 -1.75 18.15
CA GLN A 402 -39.48 -1.99 18.60
C GLN A 402 -39.68 -3.47 18.94
N ASN A 403 -40.62 -3.74 19.83
CA ASN A 403 -40.95 -5.11 20.27
C ASN A 403 -39.76 -5.88 20.92
N THR A 404 -38.81 -5.15 21.51
CA THR A 404 -37.70 -5.76 22.28
C THR A 404 -37.69 -5.19 23.68
N SER A 405 -37.32 -6.01 24.68
CA SER A 405 -37.13 -5.56 26.05
C SER A 405 -35.92 -4.64 26.19
N ALA A 406 -35.79 -3.91 27.30
CA ALA A 406 -34.63 -3.10 27.61
C ALA A 406 -33.35 -3.95 27.69
N GLU A 407 -33.46 -5.14 28.26
CA GLU A 407 -32.35 -6.11 28.40
C GLU A 407 -31.87 -6.62 27.03
N GLU A 408 -32.79 -6.97 26.14
CA GLU A 408 -32.47 -7.40 24.78
C GLU A 408 -31.78 -6.29 23.99
N ARG A 409 -32.26 -5.05 24.11
CA ARG A 409 -31.61 -3.88 23.48
C ARG A 409 -30.18 -3.71 23.97
N GLU A 410 -29.96 -3.80 25.28
CA GLU A 410 -28.62 -3.69 25.86
C GLU A 410 -27.72 -4.86 25.39
N LYS A 411 -28.26 -6.09 25.31
CA LYS A 411 -27.55 -7.25 24.79
C LYS A 411 -27.11 -7.05 23.34
N ILE A 412 -27.97 -6.50 22.47
CA ILE A 412 -27.65 -6.18 21.06
C ILE A 412 -26.52 -5.15 20.99
N VAL A 413 -26.57 -4.09 21.80
CA VAL A 413 -25.53 -3.06 21.82
C VAL A 413 -24.22 -3.62 22.33
N ARG A 414 -24.24 -4.37 23.44
CA ARG A 414 -23.05 -5.01 24.02
C ARG A 414 -22.39 -6.00 23.06
N GLN A 415 -23.18 -6.76 22.33
CA GLN A 415 -22.68 -7.65 21.29
C GLN A 415 -22.00 -6.87 20.15
N ALA A 416 -22.60 -5.76 19.70
CA ALA A 416 -22.00 -4.90 18.69
C ALA A 416 -20.70 -4.24 19.17
N MET A 417 -20.63 -3.85 20.44
CA MET A 417 -19.38 -3.37 21.05
C MET A 417 -18.27 -4.42 20.99
N ARG A 418 -18.55 -5.66 21.39
CA ARG A 418 -17.59 -6.78 21.39
C ARG A 418 -17.05 -7.12 20.00
N TYR A 419 -17.85 -6.95 18.96
CA TYR A 419 -17.42 -7.17 17.56
C TYR A 419 -16.66 -5.99 16.95
N SER A 420 -16.55 -4.85 17.64
CA SER A 420 -15.82 -3.69 17.11
C SER A 420 -14.30 -3.86 17.24
N ASP A 421 -13.56 -3.27 16.27
CA ASP A 421 -12.09 -3.26 16.30
C ASP A 421 -11.56 -2.54 17.55
N ARG A 422 -12.25 -1.48 17.99
CA ARG A 422 -11.91 -0.75 19.22
C ARG A 422 -11.94 -1.65 20.46
N TYR A 423 -12.96 -2.50 20.58
CA TYR A 423 -13.04 -3.42 21.73
C TYR A 423 -11.90 -4.44 21.68
N ARG A 424 -11.61 -5.01 20.50
CA ARG A 424 -10.50 -5.96 20.32
C ARG A 424 -9.16 -5.34 20.67
N ALA A 425 -8.87 -4.13 20.18
CA ALA A 425 -7.65 -3.41 20.49
C ALA A 425 -7.49 -3.15 22.01
N LEU A 426 -8.56 -2.70 22.70
CA LEU A 426 -8.53 -2.47 24.14
C LEU A 426 -8.31 -3.77 24.93
N LYS A 427 -8.86 -4.90 24.45
CA LYS A 427 -8.59 -6.23 25.03
C LYS A 427 -7.15 -6.67 24.85
N GLU A 428 -6.57 -6.45 23.68
CA GLU A 428 -5.14 -6.72 23.40
C GLU A 428 -4.21 -5.84 24.27
N GLU A 429 -4.64 -4.62 24.61
CA GLU A 429 -3.97 -3.74 25.58
C GLU A 429 -4.11 -4.20 27.05
N GLY A 430 -4.88 -5.27 27.30
CA GLY A 430 -5.09 -5.80 28.65
C GLY A 430 -6.11 -5.03 29.49
N ARG A 431 -6.95 -4.17 28.90
CA ARG A 431 -7.96 -3.41 29.64
C ARG A 431 -9.05 -4.32 30.22
N SER A 432 -9.52 -3.98 31.42
CA SER A 432 -10.64 -4.66 32.08
C SER A 432 -11.98 -4.33 31.41
N GLU A 433 -12.99 -5.19 31.59
CA GLU A 433 -14.34 -4.95 31.05
C GLU A 433 -14.94 -3.61 31.58
N ALA A 434 -14.70 -3.27 32.82
CA ALA A 434 -15.18 -2.04 33.42
C ALA A 434 -14.53 -0.79 32.80
N GLU A 435 -13.22 -0.84 32.50
CA GLU A 435 -12.53 0.25 31.80
C GLU A 435 -13.01 0.39 30.36
N ILE A 436 -13.21 -0.73 29.67
CA ILE A 436 -13.74 -0.75 28.29
C ILE A 436 -15.15 -0.13 28.27
N ASP A 437 -16.03 -0.52 29.20
CA ASP A 437 -17.39 0.04 29.27
C ASP A 437 -17.34 1.57 29.52
N ARG A 438 -16.46 2.04 30.40
CA ARG A 438 -16.25 3.47 30.63
C ARG A 438 -15.78 4.19 29.38
N ILE A 439 -14.78 3.64 28.66
CA ILE A 439 -14.26 4.22 27.41
C ILE A 439 -15.38 4.28 26.36
N PHE A 440 -16.20 3.24 26.25
CA PHE A 440 -17.30 3.21 25.30
C PHE A 440 -18.43 4.20 25.61
N ARG A 441 -18.54 4.68 26.85
CA ARG A 441 -19.50 5.74 27.27
C ARG A 441 -18.91 7.14 27.20
N THR A 442 -17.59 7.28 27.07
CA THR A 442 -16.91 8.58 27.03
C THR A 442 -17.00 9.19 25.62
N PRO A 443 -17.56 10.41 25.47
CA PRO A 443 -17.60 11.10 24.18
C PRO A 443 -16.20 11.36 23.63
N CYS A 444 -16.03 11.16 22.32
CA CYS A 444 -14.79 11.45 21.60
C CYS A 444 -15.09 11.92 20.18
N PRO A 445 -14.16 12.63 19.51
CA PRO A 445 -14.30 12.97 18.11
C PRO A 445 -14.53 11.71 17.27
N THR A 446 -15.62 11.68 16.53
CA THR A 446 -16.09 10.48 15.83
C THR A 446 -16.66 10.87 14.46
N ARG A 447 -16.23 10.17 13.42
CA ARG A 447 -16.80 10.29 12.07
C ARG A 447 -17.89 9.26 11.87
N VAL A 448 -19.07 9.69 11.48
CA VAL A 448 -20.23 8.82 11.27
C VAL A 448 -20.78 8.95 9.84
N PHE A 449 -21.34 7.85 9.36
CA PHE A 449 -22.04 7.82 8.08
C PHE A 449 -23.43 8.49 8.22
N THR A 450 -23.78 9.29 7.22
CA THR A 450 -25.16 9.72 6.97
C THR A 450 -25.44 9.64 5.48
N TYR A 451 -26.71 9.59 5.09
CA TYR A 451 -27.09 9.64 3.66
C TYR A 451 -26.80 10.99 2.96
N ARG A 452 -26.35 11.99 3.71
CA ARG A 452 -25.88 13.29 3.19
C ARG A 452 -24.36 13.39 3.11
N GLY A 453 -23.65 12.31 3.44
CA GLY A 453 -22.20 12.23 3.51
C GLY A 453 -21.71 11.90 4.91
N GLU A 454 -20.39 11.75 5.04
CA GLU A 454 -19.74 11.57 6.34
C GLU A 454 -19.83 12.86 7.15
N ARG A 455 -20.03 12.73 8.46
CA ARG A 455 -20.10 13.86 9.40
C ARG A 455 -19.16 13.63 10.57
N ASP A 456 -18.30 14.59 10.82
CA ASP A 456 -17.51 14.66 12.06
C ASP A 456 -18.38 15.21 13.19
N THR A 457 -18.35 14.54 14.33
CA THR A 457 -19.18 14.86 15.49
C THR A 457 -18.51 14.35 16.76
N ILE A 458 -19.01 14.75 17.92
CA ILE A 458 -18.57 14.24 19.22
C ILE A 458 -19.64 13.27 19.70
N LEU A 459 -19.30 11.98 19.71
CA LEU A 459 -20.17 10.90 20.20
C LEU A 459 -19.36 9.91 21.02
N SER A 460 -20.01 9.24 21.98
CA SER A 460 -19.39 8.07 22.59
C SER A 460 -19.34 6.93 21.55
N PRO A 461 -18.37 6.00 21.64
CA PRO A 461 -18.34 4.81 20.78
C PRO A 461 -19.65 4.01 20.82
N ARG A 462 -20.32 3.96 21.99
CA ARG A 462 -21.63 3.34 22.15
C ARG A 462 -22.71 4.07 21.36
N ASP A 463 -22.75 5.41 21.43
CA ASP A 463 -23.73 6.21 20.69
C ASP A 463 -23.48 6.17 19.19
N SER A 464 -22.22 6.07 18.77
CA SER A 464 -21.84 5.82 17.37
C SER A 464 -22.41 4.49 16.86
N ILE A 465 -22.36 3.42 17.67
CA ILE A 465 -22.98 2.13 17.33
C ILE A 465 -24.49 2.29 17.19
N LEU A 466 -25.15 2.97 18.13
CA LEU A 466 -26.59 3.23 18.07
C LEU A 466 -26.97 4.07 16.84
N HIS A 467 -26.17 5.08 16.51
CA HIS A 467 -26.34 5.87 15.28
C HIS A 467 -26.31 4.98 14.04
N HIS A 468 -25.29 4.13 13.89
CA HIS A 468 -25.19 3.25 12.72
C HIS A 468 -26.25 2.13 12.69
N LYS A 469 -26.76 1.69 13.86
CA LYS A 469 -27.89 0.75 13.94
C LYS A 469 -29.20 1.38 13.47
N ARG A 470 -29.34 2.72 13.55
CA ARG A 470 -30.52 3.45 13.06
C ARG A 470 -30.52 3.68 11.55
N ILE A 471 -29.38 3.56 10.89
CA ILE A 471 -29.28 3.72 9.44
C ILE A 471 -29.99 2.54 8.75
N MET A 472 -31.01 2.86 7.97
CA MET A 472 -31.76 1.88 7.19
C MET A 472 -30.89 1.31 6.07
N ARG A 473 -31.07 0.03 5.76
CA ARG A 473 -30.25 -0.66 4.75
C ARG A 473 -31.16 -1.49 3.86
N ALA A 474 -30.78 -1.63 2.59
CA ALA A 474 -31.47 -2.46 1.63
C ALA A 474 -30.45 -3.24 0.78
N GLY A 475 -30.88 -4.34 0.19
CA GLY A 475 -30.17 -5.08 -0.85
C GLY A 475 -30.99 -5.03 -2.14
N PHE A 476 -30.30 -5.11 -3.29
CA PHE A 476 -30.90 -5.19 -4.60
C PHE A 476 -30.06 -6.07 -5.51
N VAL A 477 -30.74 -6.97 -6.26
CA VAL A 477 -30.09 -7.84 -7.25
C VAL A 477 -30.94 -7.83 -8.52
N ALA A 478 -30.31 -7.60 -9.67
CA ALA A 478 -30.91 -7.76 -10.98
C ALA A 478 -30.30 -9.01 -11.66
N ILE A 479 -31.16 -9.93 -12.07
CA ILE A 479 -30.77 -11.20 -12.70
C ILE A 479 -31.47 -11.29 -14.05
N GLU A 480 -30.72 -11.66 -15.08
CA GLU A 480 -31.25 -11.98 -16.41
C GLU A 480 -31.94 -13.35 -16.35
N PRO A 481 -33.26 -13.43 -16.58
CA PRO A 481 -34.00 -14.68 -16.32
C PRO A 481 -33.56 -15.86 -17.20
N GLN A 482 -33.16 -15.59 -18.45
CA GLN A 482 -32.82 -16.61 -19.43
C GLN A 482 -31.48 -17.30 -19.13
N THR A 483 -30.54 -16.57 -18.54
CA THR A 483 -29.17 -17.04 -18.34
C THR A 483 -28.79 -17.22 -16.87
N GLY A 484 -29.57 -16.66 -15.94
CA GLY A 484 -29.24 -16.56 -14.53
C GLY A 484 -28.09 -15.58 -14.21
N ARG A 485 -27.63 -14.80 -15.18
CA ARG A 485 -26.52 -13.86 -15.01
C ARG A 485 -26.93 -12.68 -14.14
N VAL A 486 -26.10 -12.38 -13.12
CA VAL A 486 -26.27 -11.21 -12.28
C VAL A 486 -25.79 -9.96 -13.02
N LYS A 487 -26.68 -9.03 -13.33
CA LYS A 487 -26.39 -7.79 -14.05
C LYS A 487 -26.13 -6.59 -13.12
N ALA A 488 -26.74 -6.57 -11.93
CA ALA A 488 -26.45 -5.59 -10.89
C ALA A 488 -26.59 -6.22 -9.51
N TYR A 489 -25.75 -5.78 -8.57
CA TYR A 489 -25.70 -6.31 -7.20
C TYR A 489 -25.38 -5.21 -6.20
N VAL A 490 -26.31 -4.87 -5.33
CA VAL A 490 -26.13 -3.88 -4.28
C VAL A 490 -26.44 -4.52 -2.93
N GLY A 491 -25.44 -4.78 -2.11
CA GLY A 491 -25.59 -5.42 -0.80
C GLY A 491 -25.85 -4.44 0.36
N GLY A 492 -25.77 -3.14 0.12
CA GLY A 492 -26.00 -2.13 1.15
C GLY A 492 -25.55 -0.73 0.72
N PRO A 493 -25.79 0.29 1.56
CA PRO A 493 -25.57 1.68 1.18
C PRO A 493 -24.09 2.12 1.14
N ASN A 494 -23.25 1.50 1.94
CA ASN A 494 -21.82 1.85 2.01
C ASN A 494 -21.03 0.72 2.68
N PHE A 495 -20.16 0.06 1.93
CA PHE A 495 -19.40 -1.09 2.41
C PHE A 495 -18.36 -0.73 3.51
N ARG A 496 -17.87 0.50 3.56
CA ARG A 496 -16.94 0.95 4.60
C ARG A 496 -17.55 0.87 6.00
N TYR A 497 -18.83 1.29 6.13
CA TYR A 497 -19.54 1.33 7.39
C TYR A 497 -20.41 0.09 7.65
N PHE A 498 -20.89 -0.57 6.61
CA PHE A 498 -21.86 -1.68 6.69
C PHE A 498 -21.34 -2.89 5.92
N LYS A 499 -20.64 -3.79 6.61
CA LYS A 499 -20.06 -5.00 5.99
C LYS A 499 -21.09 -6.10 5.72
N TYR A 500 -22.23 -6.05 6.41
CA TYR A 500 -23.29 -7.05 6.27
C TYR A 500 -24.01 -6.88 4.93
N ASP A 501 -23.94 -7.92 4.12
CA ASP A 501 -24.55 -7.96 2.79
C ASP A 501 -26.05 -8.29 2.89
N MET A 502 -26.89 -7.28 2.66
CA MET A 502 -28.34 -7.44 2.73
C MET A 502 -28.91 -8.30 1.61
N ALA A 503 -28.23 -8.38 0.45
CA ALA A 503 -28.68 -9.18 -0.68
C ALA A 503 -28.42 -10.68 -0.46
N LYS A 504 -27.27 -11.06 0.12
CA LYS A 504 -26.88 -12.46 0.34
C LYS A 504 -27.19 -12.98 1.74
N GLN A 505 -26.93 -12.16 2.76
CA GLN A 505 -27.01 -12.59 4.17
C GLN A 505 -28.32 -12.19 4.84
N GLY A 506 -29.08 -11.25 4.24
CA GLY A 506 -30.31 -10.73 4.81
C GLY A 506 -31.41 -11.77 4.86
N LYS A 507 -31.68 -12.32 6.06
CA LYS A 507 -32.81 -13.22 6.29
C LYS A 507 -34.06 -12.43 6.66
N ARG A 508 -35.17 -12.63 5.93
CA ARG A 508 -36.48 -12.01 6.14
C ARG A 508 -37.58 -13.02 5.94
N GLN A 509 -38.68 -12.80 6.60
CA GLN A 509 -39.91 -13.55 6.33
C GLN A 509 -40.40 -13.22 4.91
N ILE A 510 -40.61 -14.23 4.10
CA ILE A 510 -40.94 -14.09 2.67
C ILE A 510 -42.32 -13.45 2.50
N GLY A 511 -43.30 -13.85 3.31
CA GLY A 511 -44.68 -13.35 3.21
C GLY A 511 -45.25 -13.56 1.81
N SER A 512 -45.97 -12.56 1.29
CA SER A 512 -46.60 -12.59 -0.04
C SER A 512 -45.63 -12.57 -1.21
N THR A 513 -44.35 -12.35 -1.00
CA THR A 513 -43.35 -12.37 -2.09
C THR A 513 -43.08 -13.79 -2.61
N ILE A 514 -43.59 -14.83 -1.92
CA ILE A 514 -43.55 -16.24 -2.40
C ILE A 514 -44.53 -16.49 -3.56
N LYS A 515 -45.58 -15.65 -3.74
CA LYS A 515 -46.66 -15.91 -4.70
C LYS A 515 -46.23 -16.07 -6.18
N PRO A 516 -45.16 -15.43 -6.67
CA PRO A 516 -44.66 -15.68 -8.02
C PRO A 516 -44.05 -17.08 -8.23
N PHE A 517 -43.68 -17.76 -7.17
CA PHE A 517 -43.09 -19.09 -7.19
C PHE A 517 -44.12 -20.18 -6.84
#